data_1983147e98d3aeb4478867ae1fac409b
#
_entry.id   1983147e98d3aeb4478867ae1fac409b
#
_cell.length_a   1.000
_cell.length_b   1.000
_cell.length_c   1.000
_cell.angle_alpha   90.00
_cell.angle_beta   90.00
_cell.angle_gamma   90.00
#
_symmetry.space_group_name_H-M   'P 1'
#
loop_
_entity.id
_entity.type
_entity.pdbx_description
1 polymer ?
#
loop_
_entity_poly.entity_id
_entity_poly.type
_entity_poly.pdbx_seq_one_letter_code
_entity_poly.pdbx_strand_id
1 'polypeptide(L)'
;MNFKHSNNLIKPWFVVSAISAFLSMGAVGAWFWLNKATEWLPSPRSDAGKDLLYHYNRTSHDIALALLLSVVVGLLWSSRPKNAAVKSTPWWRHLYKFAKEHPVVLILFVIYTIAMVNGTSWFYPELVAWYDGIIDHQLLDNFSIRFEFIAETMLRNDYRFFPLAHQDLHILSWFTPYVKVWIIVSAAELFAIIILSARFIRRLCGDTSANYLLLIISLLFLSAPSTGFAFFQLIYSERILTLLFSIYIVFYLRYQQSKNIGEKNITLAAALIGMFVKDIGILLFVIPAVVQLALGSLGQLQSYPKLQWFQSSWSERRQLIKAYSLEFWLCSFVVIFAISYAYLTFLPSIYHNVGSYKMDNSGGLDLDPRSLFLAGFILIRTILAACRHIRFNFLDNLNIAVIC
;
A
#
# COMPACT_ATOMS: atom_id res chain seq x y z
N MET A 1 -5.34 40.54 4.95
CA MET A 1 -5.79 39.15 4.75
C MET A 1 -6.23 38.57 6.08
N ASN A 2 -7.54 38.35 6.27
CA ASN A 2 -8.15 37.96 7.54
C ASN A 2 -7.90 36.48 7.89
N PHE A 3 -7.07 36.23 8.89
CA PHE A 3 -6.70 34.90 9.39
C PHE A 3 -7.72 34.30 10.40
N LYS A 4 -9.02 34.28 10.06
CA LYS A 4 -10.04 33.72 10.98
C LYS A 4 -10.28 32.20 10.83
N HIS A 5 -9.55 31.46 10.01
CA HIS A 5 -9.79 30.01 9.77
C HIS A 5 -8.74 29.04 10.36
N SER A 6 -7.88 29.49 11.30
CA SER A 6 -6.71 28.67 11.69
C SER A 6 -6.94 27.71 12.88
N ASN A 7 -8.07 27.79 13.59
CA ASN A 7 -8.27 26.98 14.81
C ASN A 7 -8.78 25.55 14.56
N ASN A 8 -9.13 25.20 13.33
CA ASN A 8 -9.77 23.90 13.06
C ASN A 8 -8.79 22.74 12.76
N LEU A 9 -7.48 22.97 12.67
CA LEU A 9 -6.50 21.93 12.34
C LEU A 9 -5.96 21.15 13.56
N ILE A 10 -6.03 21.72 14.73
CA ILE A 10 -5.49 21.08 15.97
C ILE A 10 -6.50 20.06 16.53
N LYS A 11 -7.79 20.33 16.37
CA LYS A 11 -8.86 19.45 16.89
C LYS A 11 -8.77 18.01 16.37
N PRO A 12 -8.60 17.74 15.04
CA PRO A 12 -8.53 16.37 14.55
C PRO A 12 -7.29 15.62 15.04
N TRP A 13 -6.14 16.27 15.16
CA TRP A 13 -4.93 15.64 15.68
C TRP A 13 -5.06 15.24 17.15
N PHE A 14 -5.65 16.09 17.97
CA PHE A 14 -5.90 15.80 19.38
C PHE A 14 -6.84 14.61 19.53
N VAL A 15 -7.94 14.58 18.75
CA VAL A 15 -8.90 13.46 18.78
C VAL A 15 -8.24 12.16 18.34
N VAL A 16 -7.50 12.17 17.23
CA VAL A 16 -6.78 10.98 16.74
C VAL A 16 -5.76 10.49 17.77
N SER A 17 -4.99 11.40 18.38
CA SER A 17 -4.01 11.03 19.41
C SER A 17 -4.68 10.46 20.67
N ALA A 18 -5.79 11.05 21.11
CA ALA A 18 -6.51 10.57 22.29
C ALA A 18 -7.12 9.16 22.04
N ILE A 19 -7.74 8.95 20.89
CA ILE A 19 -8.28 7.63 20.50
C ILE A 19 -7.15 6.61 20.38
N SER A 20 -6.05 6.96 19.73
CA SER A 20 -4.89 6.07 19.58
C SER A 20 -4.28 5.71 20.95
N ALA A 21 -4.16 6.67 21.87
CA ALA A 21 -3.67 6.39 23.22
C ALA A 21 -4.62 5.47 23.99
N PHE A 22 -5.93 5.70 23.90
CA PHE A 22 -6.94 4.86 24.55
C PHE A 22 -6.90 3.42 24.00
N LEU A 23 -6.87 3.25 22.68
CA LEU A 23 -6.79 1.92 22.06
C LEU A 23 -5.46 1.22 22.37
N SER A 24 -4.35 1.94 22.40
CA SER A 24 -3.05 1.37 22.77
C SER A 24 -3.04 0.88 24.23
N MET A 25 -3.61 1.68 25.16
CA MET A 25 -3.76 1.25 26.56
C MET A 25 -4.69 0.03 26.67
N GLY A 26 -5.78 0.00 25.90
CA GLY A 26 -6.68 -1.14 25.81
C GLY A 26 -5.98 -2.41 25.33
N ALA A 27 -5.13 -2.32 24.29
CA ALA A 27 -4.36 -3.44 23.79
C ALA A 27 -3.35 -3.97 24.83
N VAL A 28 -2.64 -3.08 25.52
CA VAL A 28 -1.72 -3.45 26.60
C VAL A 28 -2.49 -4.10 27.76
N GLY A 29 -3.62 -3.54 28.16
CA GLY A 29 -4.50 -4.11 29.19
C GLY A 29 -5.00 -5.50 28.81
N ALA A 30 -5.46 -5.68 27.59
CA ALA A 30 -5.91 -6.96 27.04
C ALA A 30 -4.77 -8.01 27.01
N TRP A 31 -3.56 -7.60 26.65
CA TRP A 31 -2.38 -8.45 26.67
C TRP A 31 -2.06 -8.93 28.10
N PHE A 32 -2.04 -8.05 29.09
CA PHE A 32 -1.83 -8.42 30.50
C PHE A 32 -2.94 -9.31 31.01
N TRP A 33 -4.19 -9.03 30.63
CA TRP A 33 -5.34 -9.85 31.01
C TRP A 33 -5.27 -11.25 30.40
N LEU A 34 -4.98 -11.38 29.12
CA LEU A 34 -4.83 -12.66 28.46
C LEU A 34 -3.77 -13.56 29.11
N ASN A 35 -2.63 -12.97 29.50
CA ASN A 35 -1.58 -13.74 30.17
C ASN A 35 -2.01 -14.30 31.57
N LYS A 36 -3.00 -13.67 32.20
CA LYS A 36 -3.56 -14.14 33.48
C LYS A 36 -4.83 -14.98 33.31
N ALA A 37 -5.59 -14.74 32.25
CA ALA A 37 -6.89 -15.36 32.01
C ALA A 37 -6.81 -16.71 31.29
N THR A 38 -5.60 -17.22 31.01
CA THR A 38 -5.41 -18.52 30.34
C THR A 38 -6.08 -19.67 31.08
N GLU A 39 -6.27 -19.57 32.41
CA GLU A 39 -6.98 -20.60 33.23
C GLU A 39 -8.50 -20.48 33.08
N TRP A 40 -9.05 -19.37 32.67
CA TRP A 40 -10.51 -19.11 32.65
C TRP A 40 -11.10 -19.16 31.26
N LEU A 41 -10.26 -19.04 30.23
CA LEU A 41 -10.67 -19.15 28.85
C LEU A 41 -10.70 -20.61 28.40
N PRO A 42 -11.62 -20.98 27.49
CA PRO A 42 -11.60 -22.30 26.89
C PRO A 42 -10.25 -22.56 26.20
N SER A 43 -9.78 -23.81 26.25
CA SER A 43 -8.55 -24.12 25.51
C SER A 43 -8.67 -23.78 24.04
N PRO A 44 -7.68 -23.12 23.42
CA PRO A 44 -7.72 -22.77 21.99
C PRO A 44 -7.93 -23.98 21.06
N ARG A 45 -7.59 -25.18 21.53
CA ARG A 45 -7.76 -26.44 20.78
C ARG A 45 -9.14 -27.07 20.94
N SER A 46 -9.92 -26.64 21.95
CA SER A 46 -11.30 -27.08 22.13
C SER A 46 -12.22 -26.41 21.11
N ASP A 47 -13.38 -27.04 20.84
CA ASP A 47 -14.34 -26.46 19.91
C ASP A 47 -14.84 -25.08 20.39
N ALA A 48 -15.11 -24.94 21.70
CA ALA A 48 -15.48 -23.67 22.31
C ALA A 48 -14.36 -22.58 22.14
N GLY A 49 -13.08 -22.99 22.22
CA GLY A 49 -11.96 -22.08 22.01
C GLY A 49 -11.79 -21.65 20.55
N LYS A 50 -12.00 -22.56 19.61
CA LYS A 50 -12.00 -22.27 18.17
C LYS A 50 -13.15 -21.34 17.80
N ASP A 51 -14.36 -21.59 18.31
CA ASP A 51 -15.52 -20.74 18.09
C ASP A 51 -15.31 -19.34 18.66
N LEU A 52 -14.78 -19.22 19.87
CA LEU A 52 -14.45 -17.93 20.47
C LEU A 52 -13.48 -17.13 19.57
N LEU A 53 -12.39 -17.79 19.12
CA LEU A 53 -11.38 -17.19 18.27
C LEU A 53 -11.95 -16.80 16.91
N TYR A 54 -12.77 -17.63 16.30
CA TYR A 54 -13.43 -17.34 15.03
C TYR A 54 -14.36 -16.13 15.13
N HIS A 55 -15.24 -16.09 16.14
CA HIS A 55 -16.15 -14.97 16.34
C HIS A 55 -15.41 -13.67 16.66
N TYR A 56 -14.37 -13.73 17.50
CA TYR A 56 -13.52 -12.57 17.77
C TYR A 56 -12.88 -12.04 16.50
N ASN A 57 -12.18 -12.89 15.75
CA ASN A 57 -11.49 -12.50 14.53
C ASN A 57 -12.47 -11.92 13.51
N ARG A 58 -13.58 -12.59 13.24
CA ARG A 58 -14.58 -12.12 12.29
C ARG A 58 -15.10 -10.73 12.67
N THR A 59 -15.56 -10.56 13.92
CA THR A 59 -16.11 -9.28 14.37
C THR A 59 -15.09 -8.17 14.36
N SER A 60 -13.87 -8.42 14.84
CA SER A 60 -12.82 -7.42 14.88
C SER A 60 -12.35 -6.99 13.47
N HIS A 61 -12.25 -7.94 12.53
CA HIS A 61 -11.90 -7.62 11.15
C HIS A 61 -13.02 -6.87 10.42
N ASP A 62 -14.28 -7.25 10.61
CA ASP A 62 -15.42 -6.54 10.02
C ASP A 62 -15.47 -5.09 10.49
N ILE A 63 -15.27 -4.83 11.78
CA ILE A 63 -15.19 -3.47 12.33
C ILE A 63 -14.00 -2.71 11.73
N ALA A 64 -12.81 -3.32 11.68
CA ALA A 64 -11.61 -2.69 11.15
C ALA A 64 -11.77 -2.34 9.67
N LEU A 65 -12.35 -3.25 8.86
CA LEU A 65 -12.63 -3.03 7.45
C LEU A 65 -13.67 -1.91 7.24
N ALA A 66 -14.73 -1.89 8.02
CA ALA A 66 -15.76 -0.85 7.94
C ALA A 66 -15.16 0.53 8.26
N LEU A 67 -14.30 0.63 9.28
CA LEU A 67 -13.59 1.85 9.63
C LEU A 67 -12.61 2.27 8.51
N LEU A 68 -11.78 1.33 8.04
CA LEU A 68 -10.84 1.57 6.95
C LEU A 68 -11.55 2.08 5.69
N LEU A 69 -12.61 1.40 5.27
CA LEU A 69 -13.41 1.78 4.11
C LEU A 69 -14.02 3.17 4.28
N SER A 70 -14.57 3.47 5.47
CA SER A 70 -15.15 4.77 5.77
C SER A 70 -14.12 5.91 5.64
N VAL A 71 -12.91 5.70 6.17
CA VAL A 71 -11.82 6.68 6.05
C VAL A 71 -11.36 6.85 4.60
N VAL A 72 -11.16 5.75 3.88
CA VAL A 72 -10.75 5.79 2.46
C VAL A 72 -11.79 6.49 1.60
N VAL A 73 -13.07 6.14 1.76
CA VAL A 73 -14.18 6.81 1.05
C VAL A 73 -14.23 8.29 1.39
N GLY A 74 -14.07 8.66 2.67
CA GLY A 74 -14.00 10.05 3.10
C GLY A 74 -12.85 10.83 2.45
N LEU A 75 -11.64 10.24 2.39
CA LEU A 75 -10.48 10.82 1.72
C LEU A 75 -10.73 11.01 0.22
N LEU A 76 -11.25 9.99 -0.46
CA LEU A 76 -11.54 10.04 -1.90
C LEU A 76 -12.69 11.01 -2.21
N TRP A 77 -13.73 11.05 -1.38
CA TRP A 77 -14.82 12.02 -1.52
C TRP A 77 -14.33 13.45 -1.40
N SER A 78 -13.51 13.73 -0.41
CA SER A 78 -12.95 15.06 -0.18
C SER A 78 -11.90 15.47 -1.22
N SER A 79 -11.40 14.54 -2.03
CA SER A 79 -10.49 14.82 -3.14
C SER A 79 -11.19 15.29 -4.41
N ARG A 80 -12.54 15.19 -4.47
CA ARG A 80 -13.30 15.63 -5.65
C ARG A 80 -13.18 17.13 -5.85
N PRO A 81 -12.96 17.59 -7.09
CA PRO A 81 -12.89 19.02 -7.39
C PRO A 81 -14.26 19.67 -7.14
N LYS A 82 -14.27 20.71 -6.31
CA LYS A 82 -15.52 21.42 -5.91
C LYS A 82 -16.22 22.16 -7.05
N ASN A 83 -15.53 22.42 -8.16
CA ASN A 83 -16.02 23.22 -9.32
C ASN A 83 -15.88 22.44 -10.63
N ALA A 84 -16.27 21.17 -10.66
CA ALA A 84 -16.17 20.38 -11.87
C ALA A 84 -17.36 20.62 -12.85
N ALA A 85 -17.47 21.83 -13.37
CA ALA A 85 -18.14 22.06 -14.65
C ALA A 85 -17.23 21.70 -15.84
N VAL A 86 -16.27 20.80 -15.64
CA VAL A 86 -15.44 20.29 -16.71
C VAL A 86 -16.28 19.33 -17.52
N LYS A 87 -16.63 19.73 -18.77
CA LYS A 87 -17.18 18.82 -19.77
C LYS A 87 -16.27 17.60 -19.85
N SER A 88 -16.68 16.50 -19.21
CA SER A 88 -15.91 15.26 -19.22
C SER A 88 -15.86 14.75 -20.65
N THR A 89 -14.70 14.81 -21.26
CA THR A 89 -14.48 14.13 -22.54
C THR A 89 -14.74 12.63 -22.31
N PRO A 90 -15.54 11.97 -23.15
CA PRO A 90 -15.86 10.56 -22.96
C PRO A 90 -14.56 9.74 -22.93
N TRP A 91 -14.49 8.75 -22.05
CA TRP A 91 -13.31 7.92 -21.80
C TRP A 91 -12.76 7.24 -23.09
N TRP A 92 -13.62 6.88 -24.03
CA TRP A 92 -13.22 6.28 -25.30
C TRP A 92 -12.40 7.21 -26.20
N ARG A 93 -12.56 8.55 -26.09
CA ARG A 93 -11.71 9.53 -26.80
C ARG A 93 -10.28 9.51 -26.25
N HIS A 94 -10.13 9.30 -24.96
CA HIS A 94 -8.80 9.15 -24.35
C HIS A 94 -8.13 7.86 -24.81
N LEU A 95 -8.88 6.75 -24.91
CA LEU A 95 -8.37 5.49 -25.46
C LEU A 95 -7.99 5.62 -26.95
N TYR A 96 -8.83 6.24 -27.75
CA TYR A 96 -8.54 6.46 -29.16
C TYR A 96 -7.28 7.34 -29.34
N LYS A 97 -7.17 8.42 -28.60
CA LYS A 97 -5.98 9.26 -28.60
C LYS A 97 -4.74 8.48 -28.20
N PHE A 98 -4.82 7.69 -27.12
CA PHE A 98 -3.74 6.82 -26.67
C PHE A 98 -3.33 5.80 -27.73
N ALA A 99 -4.28 5.12 -28.35
CA ALA A 99 -4.03 4.15 -29.43
C ALA A 99 -3.34 4.79 -30.63
N LYS A 100 -3.70 6.02 -30.96
CA LYS A 100 -3.06 6.79 -32.05
C LYS A 100 -1.65 7.25 -31.71
N GLU A 101 -1.43 7.67 -30.47
CA GLU A 101 -0.13 8.19 -30.01
C GLU A 101 0.87 7.08 -29.68
N HIS A 102 0.38 5.91 -29.22
CA HIS A 102 1.22 4.80 -28.74
C HIS A 102 0.80 3.42 -29.31
N PRO A 103 0.71 3.26 -30.65
CA PRO A 103 0.18 2.04 -31.26
C PRO A 103 1.02 0.80 -30.92
N VAL A 104 2.35 0.93 -30.91
CA VAL A 104 3.27 -0.18 -30.58
C VAL A 104 3.07 -0.65 -29.14
N VAL A 105 2.91 0.28 -28.19
CA VAL A 105 2.66 -0.06 -26.78
C VAL A 105 1.34 -0.81 -26.65
N LEU A 106 0.30 -0.35 -27.33
CA LEU A 106 -1.00 -1.03 -27.31
C LEU A 106 -0.92 -2.45 -27.87
N ILE A 107 -0.23 -2.66 -29.00
CA ILE A 107 -0.02 -3.99 -29.59
C ILE A 107 0.73 -4.90 -28.61
N LEU A 108 1.84 -4.42 -28.04
CA LEU A 108 2.59 -5.18 -27.03
C LEU A 108 1.70 -5.59 -25.84
N PHE A 109 0.85 -4.68 -25.40
CA PHE A 109 -0.07 -4.96 -24.28
C PHE A 109 -1.12 -6.00 -24.64
N VAL A 110 -1.71 -5.92 -25.83
CA VAL A 110 -2.68 -6.91 -26.31
C VAL A 110 -2.02 -8.28 -26.42
N ILE A 111 -0.84 -8.38 -27.02
CA ILE A 111 -0.09 -9.64 -27.13
C ILE A 111 0.23 -10.19 -25.74
N TYR A 112 0.70 -9.35 -24.82
CA TYR A 112 1.05 -9.78 -23.47
C TYR A 112 -0.19 -10.24 -22.69
N THR A 113 -1.33 -9.54 -22.84
CA THR A 113 -2.60 -9.95 -22.22
C THR A 113 -3.06 -11.30 -22.74
N ILE A 114 -2.96 -11.55 -24.06
CA ILE A 114 -3.27 -12.84 -24.67
C ILE A 114 -2.34 -13.93 -24.11
N ALA A 115 -1.05 -13.63 -23.99
CA ALA A 115 -0.09 -14.55 -23.38
C ALA A 115 -0.43 -14.85 -21.90
N MET A 116 -0.82 -13.83 -21.12
CA MET A 116 -1.26 -14.02 -19.74
C MET A 116 -2.50 -14.92 -19.65
N VAL A 117 -3.54 -14.69 -20.48
CA VAL A 117 -4.78 -15.47 -20.47
C VAL A 117 -4.56 -16.91 -20.90
N ASN A 118 -3.64 -17.15 -21.87
CA ASN A 118 -3.34 -18.49 -22.37
C ASN A 118 -2.30 -19.21 -21.51
N GLY A 119 -1.30 -18.51 -21.03
CA GLY A 119 -0.17 -19.08 -20.27
C GLY A 119 -0.39 -19.15 -18.77
N THR A 120 -1.53 -18.68 -18.26
CA THR A 120 -1.87 -18.84 -16.86
C THR A 120 -2.15 -20.30 -16.57
N SER A 121 -1.12 -21.01 -16.22
CA SER A 121 -1.25 -22.27 -15.52
C SER A 121 -1.52 -21.92 -14.05
N TRP A 122 -2.71 -22.14 -13.62
CA TRP A 122 -3.28 -21.85 -12.31
C TRP A 122 -2.56 -22.45 -11.13
N PHE A 123 -1.58 -23.24 -11.40
CA PHE A 123 -1.12 -24.28 -10.53
C PHE A 123 0.24 -23.92 -9.95
N TYR A 124 0.24 -22.84 -9.17
CA TYR A 124 1.20 -22.83 -8.10
C TYR A 124 0.83 -23.96 -7.13
N PRO A 125 1.77 -24.85 -6.75
CA PRO A 125 1.47 -26.00 -5.89
C PRO A 125 0.77 -25.62 -4.58
N GLU A 126 1.03 -24.44 -4.03
CA GLU A 126 0.38 -23.91 -2.84
C GLU A 126 -1.10 -23.59 -3.09
N LEU A 127 -1.46 -23.08 -4.26
CA LEU A 127 -2.86 -22.87 -4.63
C LEU A 127 -3.61 -24.21 -4.71
N VAL A 128 -2.98 -25.22 -5.29
CA VAL A 128 -3.57 -26.57 -5.38
C VAL A 128 -3.73 -27.16 -3.99
N ALA A 129 -2.72 -27.04 -3.13
CA ALA A 129 -2.75 -27.63 -1.79
C ALA A 129 -3.73 -26.91 -0.84
N TRP A 130 -3.93 -25.60 -1.03
CA TRP A 130 -4.83 -24.81 -0.17
C TRP A 130 -6.25 -24.75 -0.70
N TYR A 131 -6.46 -25.05 -1.99
CA TYR A 131 -7.71 -24.76 -2.70
C TYR A 131 -8.11 -25.86 -3.68
N ASP A 132 -8.15 -27.10 -3.20
CA ASP A 132 -8.66 -28.24 -3.99
C ASP A 132 -10.02 -27.94 -4.62
N GLY A 133 -10.87 -27.17 -3.92
CA GLY A 133 -12.15 -26.75 -4.43
C GLY A 133 -12.11 -25.80 -5.65
N ILE A 134 -10.96 -25.15 -5.96
CA ILE A 134 -10.82 -24.39 -7.22
C ILE A 134 -10.72 -25.35 -8.40
N ILE A 135 -10.00 -26.45 -8.25
CA ILE A 135 -9.80 -27.46 -9.28
C ILE A 135 -11.11 -28.12 -9.64
N ASP A 136 -11.93 -28.43 -8.63
CA ASP A 136 -13.21 -29.09 -8.77
C ASP A 136 -14.36 -28.12 -9.15
N HIS A 137 -14.05 -26.89 -9.49
CA HIS A 137 -15.02 -25.80 -9.77
C HIS A 137 -15.92 -25.42 -8.58
N GLN A 138 -15.81 -26.07 -7.44
CA GLN A 138 -16.67 -25.81 -6.27
C GLN A 138 -16.54 -24.37 -5.76
N LEU A 139 -15.32 -23.84 -5.74
CA LEU A 139 -15.07 -22.44 -5.39
C LEU A 139 -15.67 -21.45 -6.40
N LEU A 140 -15.75 -21.84 -7.65
CA LEU A 140 -16.31 -21.00 -8.72
C LEU A 140 -17.84 -20.99 -8.67
N ASP A 141 -18.46 -22.04 -8.15
CA ASP A 141 -19.90 -22.22 -8.16
C ASP A 141 -20.55 -21.92 -6.80
N ASN A 142 -19.77 -21.95 -5.71
CA ASN A 142 -20.27 -21.72 -4.36
C ASN A 142 -19.73 -20.42 -3.76
N PHE A 143 -20.60 -19.41 -3.65
CA PHE A 143 -20.25 -18.10 -3.08
C PHE A 143 -19.81 -18.17 -1.60
N SER A 144 -20.37 -19.06 -0.80
CA SER A 144 -20.02 -19.24 0.60
C SER A 144 -18.57 -19.72 0.74
N ILE A 145 -18.18 -20.72 -0.03
CA ILE A 145 -16.80 -21.24 -0.06
C ILE A 145 -15.81 -20.16 -0.47
N ARG A 146 -16.16 -19.33 -1.45
CA ARG A 146 -15.31 -18.21 -1.86
C ARG A 146 -15.13 -17.17 -0.75
N PHE A 147 -16.16 -16.90 0.01
CA PHE A 147 -16.07 -16.00 1.16
C PHE A 147 -15.17 -16.55 2.24
N GLU A 148 -15.30 -17.84 2.59
CA GLU A 148 -14.45 -18.52 3.57
C GLU A 148 -12.98 -18.56 3.14
N PHE A 149 -12.71 -18.82 1.87
CA PHE A 149 -11.39 -18.79 1.27
C PHE A 149 -10.62 -17.48 1.53
N ILE A 150 -11.29 -16.36 1.33
CA ILE A 150 -10.67 -15.05 1.47
C ILE A 150 -10.66 -14.61 2.94
N ALA A 151 -11.67 -15.02 3.69
CA ALA A 151 -11.70 -14.82 5.14
C ALA A 151 -10.51 -15.51 5.82
N GLU A 152 -10.04 -16.67 5.35
CA GLU A 152 -8.89 -17.38 5.91
C GLU A 152 -7.63 -16.52 5.88
N THR A 153 -7.37 -15.75 4.83
CA THR A 153 -6.21 -14.85 4.77
C THR A 153 -6.32 -13.69 5.76
N MET A 154 -7.53 -13.31 6.16
CA MET A 154 -7.78 -12.26 7.15
C MET A 154 -7.68 -12.77 8.59
N LEU A 155 -8.05 -14.04 8.83
CA LEU A 155 -8.20 -14.62 10.15
C LEU A 155 -6.94 -15.40 10.60
N ARG A 156 -5.77 -15.02 10.15
CA ARG A 156 -4.50 -15.64 10.53
C ARG A 156 -4.17 -15.36 12.00
N ASN A 157 -3.81 -16.42 12.72
CA ASN A 157 -3.42 -16.35 14.13
C ASN A 157 -1.97 -16.86 14.31
N ASP A 158 -1.08 -16.47 13.39
CA ASP A 158 0.33 -16.88 13.31
C ASP A 158 1.29 -15.68 13.30
N TYR A 159 0.86 -14.56 13.88
CA TYR A 159 1.57 -13.27 13.92
C TYR A 159 1.77 -12.58 12.57
N ARG A 160 1.31 -13.12 11.45
CA ARG A 160 1.35 -12.47 10.14
C ARG A 160 0.14 -11.57 9.94
N PHE A 161 0.35 -10.39 9.33
CA PHE A 161 -0.68 -9.37 9.22
C PHE A 161 -0.77 -8.75 7.82
N PHE A 162 -1.70 -9.24 7.03
CA PHE A 162 -2.02 -8.74 5.69
C PHE A 162 -3.52 -8.91 5.36
N PRO A 163 -4.40 -8.24 6.12
CA PRO A 163 -5.85 -8.49 6.06
C PRO A 163 -6.49 -8.13 4.71
N LEU A 164 -5.83 -7.31 3.88
CA LEU A 164 -6.31 -6.94 2.55
C LEU A 164 -5.69 -7.77 1.42
N ALA A 165 -4.81 -8.71 1.72
CA ALA A 165 -4.31 -9.62 0.70
C ALA A 165 -5.47 -10.40 0.06
N HIS A 166 -5.46 -10.51 -1.26
CA HIS A 166 -6.43 -11.26 -2.06
C HIS A 166 -7.89 -10.76 -2.02
N GLN A 167 -8.18 -9.62 -1.37
CA GLN A 167 -9.53 -9.06 -1.33
C GLN A 167 -10.03 -8.59 -2.71
N ASP A 168 -9.13 -8.31 -3.64
CA ASP A 168 -9.44 -8.09 -5.05
C ASP A 168 -10.09 -9.32 -5.70
N LEU A 169 -9.59 -10.52 -5.39
CA LEU A 169 -10.16 -11.79 -5.89
C LEU A 169 -11.57 -12.00 -5.33
N HIS A 170 -11.77 -11.64 -4.05
CA HIS A 170 -13.10 -11.65 -3.45
C HIS A 170 -14.06 -10.72 -4.18
N ILE A 171 -13.65 -9.48 -4.43
CA ILE A 171 -14.45 -8.50 -5.16
C ILE A 171 -14.73 -8.99 -6.59
N LEU A 172 -13.73 -9.52 -7.30
CA LEU A 172 -13.88 -10.05 -8.63
C LEU A 172 -14.83 -11.25 -8.70
N SER A 173 -14.84 -12.10 -7.66
CA SER A 173 -15.76 -13.25 -7.58
C SER A 173 -17.23 -12.85 -7.50
N TRP A 174 -17.54 -11.63 -7.06
CA TRP A 174 -18.92 -11.12 -7.09
C TRP A 174 -19.43 -10.84 -8.49
N PHE A 175 -18.52 -10.55 -9.41
CA PHE A 175 -18.88 -10.19 -10.80
C PHE A 175 -18.80 -11.37 -11.75
N THR A 176 -17.85 -12.28 -11.56
CA THR A 176 -17.64 -13.41 -12.45
C THR A 176 -16.89 -14.56 -11.76
N PRO A 177 -17.28 -15.81 -12.01
CA PRO A 177 -16.52 -16.97 -11.61
C PRO A 177 -15.32 -17.27 -12.53
N TYR A 178 -15.28 -16.63 -13.71
CA TYR A 178 -14.27 -16.96 -14.73
C TYR A 178 -12.93 -16.30 -14.42
N VAL A 179 -12.04 -17.09 -14.04
CA VAL A 179 -10.71 -16.69 -13.63
C VAL A 179 -9.88 -16.06 -14.76
N LYS A 180 -10.09 -16.48 -16.01
CA LYS A 180 -9.47 -15.81 -17.17
C LYS A 180 -9.87 -14.32 -17.25
N VAL A 181 -11.05 -13.95 -16.76
CA VAL A 181 -11.45 -12.54 -16.63
C VAL A 181 -10.64 -11.85 -15.55
N TRP A 182 -10.33 -12.51 -14.43
CA TRP A 182 -9.48 -11.95 -13.39
C TRP A 182 -8.06 -11.70 -13.88
N ILE A 183 -7.54 -12.56 -14.79
CA ILE A 183 -6.25 -12.33 -15.43
C ILE A 183 -6.28 -11.08 -16.33
N ILE A 184 -7.38 -10.81 -17.02
CA ILE A 184 -7.52 -9.56 -17.78
C ILE A 184 -7.46 -8.34 -16.85
N VAL A 185 -8.06 -8.44 -15.65
CA VAL A 185 -7.95 -7.37 -14.64
C VAL A 185 -6.50 -7.22 -14.16
N SER A 186 -5.79 -8.32 -13.89
CA SER A 186 -4.36 -8.29 -13.57
C SER A 186 -3.52 -7.65 -14.68
N ALA A 187 -3.83 -7.93 -15.94
CA ALA A 187 -3.18 -7.26 -17.08
C ALA A 187 -3.48 -5.76 -17.11
N ALA A 188 -4.71 -5.35 -16.80
CA ALA A 188 -5.08 -3.93 -16.71
C ALA A 188 -4.37 -3.23 -15.55
N GLU A 189 -4.17 -3.91 -14.41
CA GLU A 189 -3.35 -3.40 -13.27
C GLU A 189 -1.90 -3.16 -13.71
N LEU A 190 -1.29 -4.14 -14.40
CA LEU A 190 0.07 -4.00 -14.93
C LEU A 190 0.17 -2.81 -15.90
N PHE A 191 -0.83 -2.65 -16.78
CA PHE A 191 -0.87 -1.51 -17.70
C PHE A 191 -0.98 -0.18 -16.96
N ALA A 192 -1.81 -0.11 -15.94
CA ALA A 192 -1.92 1.08 -15.11
C ALA A 192 -0.60 1.42 -14.42
N ILE A 193 0.12 0.44 -13.89
CA ILE A 193 1.44 0.60 -13.27
C ILE A 193 2.44 1.18 -14.27
N ILE A 194 2.50 0.65 -15.50
CA ILE A 194 3.40 1.15 -16.54
C ILE A 194 3.09 2.59 -16.92
N ILE A 195 1.81 2.94 -17.09
CA ILE A 195 1.39 4.31 -17.39
C ILE A 195 1.73 5.25 -16.22
N LEU A 196 1.50 4.83 -14.98
CA LEU A 196 1.82 5.62 -13.78
C LEU A 196 3.33 5.83 -13.65
N SER A 197 4.13 4.79 -13.90
CA SER A 197 5.59 4.86 -13.89
C SER A 197 6.11 5.84 -14.96
N ALA A 198 5.55 5.79 -16.17
CA ALA A 198 5.89 6.73 -17.24
C ALA A 198 5.53 8.18 -16.87
N ARG A 199 4.34 8.38 -16.26
CA ARG A 199 3.93 9.71 -15.77
C ARG A 199 4.82 10.22 -14.64
N PHE A 200 5.25 9.34 -13.76
CA PHE A 200 6.15 9.66 -12.66
C PHE A 200 7.51 10.14 -13.18
N ILE A 201 8.14 9.35 -14.06
CA ILE A 201 9.45 9.69 -14.64
C ILE A 201 9.38 10.98 -15.48
N ARG A 202 8.36 11.12 -16.34
CA ARG A 202 8.14 12.35 -17.11
C ARG A 202 8.10 13.58 -16.20
N ARG A 203 7.42 13.46 -15.08
CA ARG A 203 7.27 14.57 -14.14
C ARG A 203 8.57 14.89 -13.38
N LEU A 204 9.38 13.89 -13.10
CA LEU A 204 10.72 14.07 -12.52
C LEU A 204 11.68 14.75 -13.49
N CYS A 205 11.64 14.38 -14.76
CA CYS A 205 12.52 14.90 -15.80
C CYS A 205 12.07 16.25 -16.40
N GLY A 206 10.89 16.76 -15.99
CA GLY A 206 10.41 18.07 -16.45
C GLY A 206 9.95 18.06 -17.91
N ASP A 207 8.97 17.28 -18.28
CA ASP A 207 8.20 17.25 -19.55
C ASP A 207 9.00 17.15 -20.88
N THR A 208 10.32 17.16 -20.82
CA THR A 208 11.21 17.07 -21.99
C THR A 208 11.43 15.65 -22.48
N SER A 209 10.82 14.68 -21.82
CA SER A 209 11.03 13.28 -22.13
C SER A 209 10.30 12.87 -23.41
N ALA A 210 11.08 12.26 -24.29
CA ALA A 210 10.67 11.78 -25.59
C ALA A 210 9.41 10.88 -25.56
N ASN A 211 8.69 10.87 -26.69
CA ASN A 211 7.52 10.00 -26.92
C ASN A 211 7.81 8.50 -26.68
N TYR A 212 9.09 8.10 -26.66
CA TYR A 212 9.53 6.71 -26.45
C TYR A 212 9.58 6.27 -24.97
N LEU A 213 9.43 7.19 -24.01
CA LEU A 213 9.55 6.84 -22.59
C LEU A 213 8.57 5.73 -22.19
N LEU A 214 7.32 5.86 -22.63
CA LEU A 214 6.30 4.84 -22.36
C LEU A 214 6.66 3.50 -22.99
N LEU A 215 7.21 3.48 -24.19
CA LEU A 215 7.66 2.26 -24.86
C LEU A 215 8.83 1.61 -24.10
N ILE A 216 9.83 2.39 -23.71
CA ILE A 216 10.99 1.88 -22.94
C ILE A 216 10.52 1.27 -21.62
N ILE A 217 9.67 1.98 -20.88
CA ILE A 217 9.14 1.48 -19.61
C ILE A 217 8.30 0.22 -19.84
N SER A 218 7.47 0.18 -20.90
CA SER A 218 6.69 -1.02 -21.23
C SER A 218 7.61 -2.21 -21.48
N LEU A 219 8.66 -2.03 -22.28
CA LEU A 219 9.61 -3.11 -22.57
C LEU A 219 10.32 -3.58 -21.30
N LEU A 220 10.78 -2.67 -20.43
CA LEU A 220 11.42 -3.02 -19.17
C LEU A 220 10.51 -3.83 -18.25
N PHE A 221 9.25 -3.41 -18.09
CA PHE A 221 8.31 -4.15 -17.25
C PHE A 221 7.92 -5.49 -17.86
N LEU A 222 7.57 -5.52 -19.15
CA LEU A 222 7.09 -6.74 -19.81
C LEU A 222 8.19 -7.80 -20.02
N SER A 223 9.45 -7.40 -20.07
CA SER A 223 10.57 -8.34 -20.16
C SER A 223 11.12 -8.78 -18.79
N ALA A 224 10.70 -8.16 -17.70
CA ALA A 224 11.19 -8.51 -16.36
C ALA A 224 10.57 -9.84 -15.88
N PRO A 225 11.38 -10.86 -15.50
CA PRO A 225 10.85 -12.13 -15.01
C PRO A 225 9.95 -11.98 -13.79
N SER A 226 10.26 -11.02 -12.90
CA SER A 226 9.45 -10.71 -11.72
C SER A 226 8.04 -10.22 -12.07
N THR A 227 7.89 -9.49 -13.18
CA THR A 227 6.58 -9.07 -13.69
C THR A 227 5.78 -10.29 -14.16
N GLY A 228 6.40 -11.18 -14.94
CA GLY A 228 5.77 -12.44 -15.36
C GLY A 228 5.29 -13.23 -14.13
N PHE A 229 6.17 -13.42 -13.15
CA PHE A 229 5.83 -14.16 -11.96
C PHE A 229 4.67 -13.53 -11.18
N ALA A 230 4.71 -12.24 -10.94
CA ALA A 230 3.69 -11.56 -10.12
C ALA A 230 2.32 -11.42 -10.80
N PHE A 231 2.26 -11.24 -12.14
CA PHE A 231 1.02 -10.91 -12.83
C PHE A 231 0.36 -12.07 -13.55
N PHE A 232 1.11 -13.13 -13.88
CA PHE A 232 0.51 -14.38 -14.40
C PHE A 232 -0.12 -15.22 -13.28
N GLN A 233 0.31 -15.03 -12.04
CA GLN A 233 -0.19 -15.78 -10.90
C GLN A 233 -0.99 -14.85 -9.98
N LEU A 234 -2.29 -15.04 -9.94
CA LEU A 234 -3.21 -14.16 -9.19
C LEU A 234 -3.01 -14.17 -7.68
N ILE A 235 -2.38 -15.20 -7.14
CA ILE A 235 -2.15 -15.33 -5.70
C ILE A 235 -1.21 -14.26 -5.12
N TYR A 236 -0.42 -13.62 -5.98
CA TYR A 236 0.53 -12.63 -5.49
C TYR A 236 -0.15 -11.27 -5.27
N SER A 237 -0.32 -10.91 -4.00
CA SER A 237 -0.83 -9.60 -3.58
C SER A 237 0.11 -8.44 -3.95
N GLU A 238 1.35 -8.75 -4.34
CA GLU A 238 2.34 -7.79 -4.83
C GLU A 238 1.86 -7.00 -6.05
N ARG A 239 0.94 -7.52 -6.87
CA ARG A 239 0.28 -6.81 -7.97
C ARG A 239 -0.39 -5.54 -7.46
N ILE A 240 -1.29 -5.72 -6.50
CA ILE A 240 -2.08 -4.63 -5.90
C ILE A 240 -1.16 -3.70 -5.11
N LEU A 241 -0.21 -4.26 -4.35
CA LEU A 241 0.76 -3.46 -3.62
C LEU A 241 1.54 -2.53 -4.56
N THR A 242 2.02 -3.06 -5.70
CA THR A 242 2.75 -2.29 -6.71
C THR A 242 1.87 -1.23 -7.38
N LEU A 243 0.59 -1.54 -7.65
CA LEU A 243 -0.37 -0.58 -8.20
C LEU A 243 -0.61 0.57 -7.20
N LEU A 244 -0.88 0.23 -5.94
CA LEU A 244 -1.11 1.23 -4.88
C LEU A 244 0.14 2.08 -4.64
N PHE A 245 1.32 1.47 -4.66
CA PHE A 245 2.58 2.20 -4.55
C PHE A 245 2.81 3.12 -5.75
N SER A 246 2.49 2.69 -6.97
CA SER A 246 2.57 3.52 -8.18
C SER A 246 1.63 4.74 -8.11
N ILE A 247 0.40 4.55 -7.60
CA ILE A 247 -0.53 5.65 -7.34
C ILE A 247 0.05 6.59 -6.27
N TYR A 248 0.52 6.02 -5.16
CA TYR A 248 1.11 6.76 -4.05
C TYR A 248 2.27 7.67 -4.52
N ILE A 249 3.26 7.15 -5.23
CA ILE A 249 4.43 7.92 -5.65
C ILE A 249 4.08 9.04 -6.63
N VAL A 250 3.17 8.79 -7.58
CA VAL A 250 2.72 9.79 -8.55
C VAL A 250 2.00 10.93 -7.84
N PHE A 251 1.06 10.62 -6.95
CA PHE A 251 0.28 11.65 -6.26
C PHE A 251 1.06 12.33 -5.14
N TYR A 252 2.00 11.65 -4.51
CA TYR A 252 2.92 12.27 -3.55
C TYR A 252 3.78 13.33 -4.25
N LEU A 253 4.41 13.00 -5.38
CA LEU A 253 5.19 13.96 -6.17
C LEU A 253 4.32 15.14 -6.64
N ARG A 254 3.09 14.86 -7.09
CA ARG A 254 2.14 15.91 -7.48
C ARG A 254 1.81 16.83 -6.31
N TYR A 255 1.54 16.28 -5.13
CA TYR A 255 1.28 17.07 -3.95
C TYR A 255 2.49 17.92 -3.54
N GLN A 256 3.69 17.40 -3.64
CA GLN A 256 4.90 18.20 -3.36
C GLN A 256 4.99 19.45 -4.24
N GLN A 257 4.58 19.33 -5.50
CA GLN A 257 4.62 20.42 -6.48
C GLN A 257 3.44 21.38 -6.37
N SER A 258 2.23 20.87 -6.20
CA SER A 258 0.97 21.66 -6.28
C SER A 258 0.41 22.09 -4.93
N LYS A 259 0.74 21.34 -3.85
CA LYS A 259 0.12 21.42 -2.51
C LYS A 259 -1.42 21.26 -2.54
N ASN A 260 -1.96 20.58 -3.55
CA ASN A 260 -3.38 20.33 -3.70
C ASN A 260 -3.87 19.26 -2.70
N ILE A 261 -4.91 19.59 -1.94
CA ILE A 261 -5.50 18.69 -0.93
C ILE A 261 -6.03 17.39 -1.55
N GLY A 262 -6.59 17.44 -2.77
CA GLY A 262 -7.06 16.24 -3.47
C GLY A 262 -5.94 15.24 -3.73
N GLU A 263 -4.77 15.72 -4.15
CA GLU A 263 -3.59 14.88 -4.39
C GLU A 263 -3.03 14.29 -3.09
N LYS A 264 -3.02 15.08 -2.01
CA LYS A 264 -2.71 14.60 -0.67
C LYS A 264 -3.63 13.45 -0.24
N ASN A 265 -4.93 13.62 -0.40
CA ASN A 265 -5.92 12.62 0.04
C ASN A 265 -5.83 11.32 -0.75
N ILE A 266 -5.55 11.39 -2.07
CA ILE A 266 -5.32 10.20 -2.89
C ILE A 266 -4.04 9.48 -2.43
N THR A 267 -2.97 10.22 -2.12
CA THR A 267 -1.72 9.65 -1.59
C THR A 267 -1.98 8.92 -0.26
N LEU A 268 -2.73 9.56 0.66
CA LEU A 268 -3.09 8.96 1.94
C LEU A 268 -3.98 7.73 1.78
N ALA A 269 -4.97 7.77 0.89
CA ALA A 269 -5.84 6.62 0.62
C ALA A 269 -5.05 5.43 0.07
N ALA A 270 -4.17 5.66 -0.91
CA ALA A 270 -3.32 4.61 -1.46
C ALA A 270 -2.37 4.00 -0.41
N ALA A 271 -1.76 4.84 0.43
CA ALA A 271 -0.90 4.38 1.51
C ALA A 271 -1.68 3.59 2.58
N LEU A 272 -2.86 4.09 2.97
CA LEU A 272 -3.70 3.47 3.98
C LEU A 272 -4.20 2.07 3.56
N ILE A 273 -4.55 1.88 2.29
CA ILE A 273 -4.89 0.56 1.76
C ILE A 273 -3.63 -0.30 1.64
N GLY A 274 -2.57 0.24 1.04
CA GLY A 274 -1.37 -0.50 0.68
C GLY A 274 -0.65 -1.10 1.88
N MET A 275 -0.64 -0.41 3.04
CA MET A 275 0.02 -0.91 4.24
C MET A 275 -0.62 -2.18 4.84
N PHE A 276 -1.88 -2.49 4.48
CA PHE A 276 -2.59 -3.68 4.93
C PHE A 276 -2.62 -4.82 3.89
N VAL A 277 -2.05 -4.60 2.70
CA VAL A 277 -1.99 -5.64 1.66
C VAL A 277 -0.89 -6.66 1.92
N LYS A 278 0.21 -6.25 2.55
CA LYS A 278 1.35 -7.12 2.89
C LYS A 278 2.09 -6.61 4.12
N ASP A 279 2.70 -7.52 4.88
CA ASP A 279 3.43 -7.22 6.12
C ASP A 279 4.46 -6.08 5.96
N ILE A 280 5.19 -6.06 4.82
CA ILE A 280 6.18 -5.02 4.51
C ILE A 280 5.56 -3.72 3.98
N GLY A 281 4.26 -3.71 3.67
CA GLY A 281 3.59 -2.55 3.08
C GLY A 281 3.77 -1.28 3.91
N ILE A 282 3.71 -1.39 5.24
CA ILE A 282 3.89 -0.24 6.12
C ILE A 282 5.23 0.48 5.87
N LEU A 283 6.32 -0.26 5.70
CA LEU A 283 7.64 0.32 5.46
C LEU A 283 7.67 1.07 4.13
N LEU A 284 7.14 0.43 3.07
CA LEU A 284 7.12 1.00 1.72
C LEU A 284 6.41 2.36 1.65
N PHE A 285 5.31 2.55 2.40
CA PHE A 285 4.53 3.78 2.37
C PHE A 285 4.97 4.84 3.41
N VAL A 286 5.62 4.43 4.50
CA VAL A 286 5.99 5.36 5.59
C VAL A 286 7.43 5.83 5.48
N ILE A 287 8.38 4.97 5.07
CA ILE A 287 9.80 5.35 4.99
C ILE A 287 10.04 6.60 4.13
N PRO A 288 9.41 6.80 2.95
CA PRO A 288 9.58 8.03 2.18
C PRO A 288 9.23 9.29 2.99
N ALA A 289 8.19 9.23 3.82
CA ALA A 289 7.81 10.35 4.68
C ALA A 289 8.82 10.58 5.81
N VAL A 290 9.32 9.52 6.44
CA VAL A 290 10.35 9.61 7.48
C VAL A 290 11.63 10.22 6.91
N VAL A 291 12.09 9.74 5.75
CA VAL A 291 13.27 10.28 5.06
C VAL A 291 13.06 11.74 4.70
N GLN A 292 11.85 12.11 4.21
CA GLN A 292 11.52 13.51 3.90
C GLN A 292 11.61 14.41 5.14
N LEU A 293 11.11 13.96 6.29
CA LEU A 293 11.21 14.70 7.55
C LEU A 293 12.67 14.79 8.03
N ALA A 294 13.44 13.71 7.92
CA ALA A 294 14.85 13.69 8.29
C ALA A 294 15.67 14.66 7.43
N LEU A 295 15.52 14.61 6.10
CA LEU A 295 16.19 15.54 5.18
C LEU A 295 15.73 17.00 5.39
N GLY A 296 14.46 17.20 5.75
CA GLY A 296 13.92 18.51 6.12
C GLY A 296 14.59 19.06 7.38
N SER A 297 14.87 18.23 8.39
CA SER A 297 15.57 18.64 9.61
C SER A 297 17.02 19.03 9.33
N LEU A 298 17.67 18.36 8.40
CA LEU A 298 19.02 18.67 7.94
C LEU A 298 19.08 19.90 7.01
N GLY A 299 17.93 20.42 6.54
CA GLY A 299 17.86 21.53 5.60
C GLY A 299 18.33 21.18 4.19
N GLN A 300 18.31 19.90 3.84
CA GLN A 300 18.77 19.39 2.54
C GLN A 300 17.69 19.44 1.45
N LEU A 301 16.47 19.81 1.79
CA LEU A 301 15.34 19.88 0.85
C LEU A 301 15.21 21.27 0.20
N GLN A 302 15.08 21.28 -1.13
CA GLN A 302 15.00 22.52 -1.90
C GLN A 302 13.65 23.24 -1.74
N SER A 303 12.56 22.49 -1.57
CA SER A 303 11.18 23.00 -1.62
C SER A 303 10.49 23.09 -0.27
N TYR A 304 11.19 22.76 0.81
CA TYR A 304 10.61 22.70 2.15
C TYR A 304 11.38 23.58 3.13
N PRO A 305 10.71 24.25 4.09
CA PRO A 305 11.37 24.98 5.15
C PRO A 305 12.19 24.00 6.01
N LYS A 306 13.33 24.45 6.54
CA LYS A 306 14.15 23.67 7.47
C LYS A 306 13.33 23.31 8.70
N LEU A 307 13.28 22.03 9.06
CA LEU A 307 12.50 21.53 10.18
C LEU A 307 13.28 21.71 11.48
N GLN A 308 13.16 22.87 12.13
CA GLN A 308 13.80 23.20 13.42
C GLN A 308 12.78 23.12 14.54
N TRP A 309 12.26 21.92 14.83
CA TRP A 309 11.15 21.72 15.77
C TRP A 309 11.40 22.25 17.18
N PHE A 310 12.58 22.00 17.74
CA PHE A 310 12.89 22.37 19.13
C PHE A 310 13.21 23.85 19.31
N GLN A 311 13.69 24.53 18.27
CA GLN A 311 14.07 25.95 18.31
C GLN A 311 12.96 26.88 17.83
N SER A 312 11.87 26.34 17.29
CA SER A 312 10.79 27.12 16.69
C SER A 312 9.75 27.56 17.71
N SER A 313 9.24 28.78 17.53
CA SER A 313 8.06 29.29 18.22
C SER A 313 6.80 28.48 17.89
N TRP A 314 5.76 28.61 18.68
CA TRP A 314 4.50 27.88 18.42
C TRP A 314 3.85 28.23 17.08
N SER A 315 3.98 29.47 16.62
CA SER A 315 3.52 29.91 15.30
C SER A 315 4.30 29.26 14.16
N GLU A 316 5.61 29.13 14.29
CA GLU A 316 6.49 28.47 13.32
C GLU A 316 6.24 26.95 13.28
N ARG A 317 6.05 26.31 14.44
CA ARG A 317 5.66 24.89 14.50
C ARG A 317 4.36 24.61 13.73
N ARG A 318 3.37 25.50 13.84
CA ARG A 318 2.14 25.39 13.05
C ARG A 318 2.39 25.49 11.55
N GLN A 319 3.29 26.36 11.11
CA GLN A 319 3.67 26.47 9.71
C GLN A 319 4.41 25.22 9.22
N LEU A 320 5.30 24.65 10.06
CA LEU A 320 5.99 23.39 9.76
C LEU A 320 5.01 22.22 9.66
N ILE A 321 4.05 22.11 10.59
CA ILE A 321 2.99 21.07 10.49
C ILE A 321 2.17 21.21 9.20
N LYS A 322 1.90 22.43 8.74
CA LYS A 322 1.20 22.63 7.46
C LYS A 322 2.08 22.24 6.28
N ALA A 323 3.35 22.62 6.28
CA ALA A 323 4.30 22.33 5.20
C ALA A 323 4.54 20.82 5.04
N TYR A 324 4.69 20.10 6.17
CA TYR A 324 4.93 18.65 6.22
C TYR A 324 3.68 17.84 6.58
N SER A 325 2.49 18.37 6.28
CA SER A 325 1.23 17.77 6.74
C SER A 325 0.97 16.38 6.15
N LEU A 326 1.45 16.07 4.96
CA LEU A 326 1.35 14.73 4.35
C LEU A 326 2.24 13.75 5.10
N GLU A 327 3.48 14.13 5.32
CA GLU A 327 4.51 13.32 5.96
C GLU A 327 4.12 12.98 7.41
N PHE A 328 3.59 13.95 8.16
CA PHE A 328 3.08 13.70 9.51
C PHE A 328 1.88 12.72 9.51
N TRP A 329 0.95 12.83 8.56
CA TRP A 329 -0.14 11.88 8.44
C TRP A 329 0.35 10.48 8.09
N LEU A 330 1.31 10.35 7.16
CA LEU A 330 1.90 9.06 6.81
C LEU A 330 2.62 8.43 8.00
N CYS A 331 3.38 9.21 8.77
CA CYS A 331 3.99 8.71 10.01
C CYS A 331 2.95 8.29 11.06
N SER A 332 1.79 8.96 11.14
CA SER A 332 0.72 8.56 12.05
C SER A 332 0.09 7.20 11.69
N PHE A 333 0.23 6.74 10.45
CA PHE A 333 -0.24 5.43 10.01
C PHE A 333 0.51 4.28 10.69
N VAL A 334 1.75 4.51 11.16
CA VAL A 334 2.47 3.53 11.99
C VAL A 334 1.67 3.19 13.25
N VAL A 335 1.08 4.20 13.89
CA VAL A 335 0.28 4.00 15.10
C VAL A 335 -1.02 3.25 14.77
N ILE A 336 -1.69 3.64 13.67
CA ILE A 336 -2.90 2.94 13.20
C ILE A 336 -2.59 1.48 12.89
N PHE A 337 -1.49 1.23 12.18
CA PHE A 337 -1.05 -0.12 11.83
C PHE A 337 -0.73 -0.93 13.09
N ALA A 338 0.03 -0.37 14.04
CA ALA A 338 0.40 -1.05 15.27
C ALA A 338 -0.83 -1.42 16.12
N ILE A 339 -1.81 -0.50 16.23
CA ILE A 339 -3.08 -0.78 16.92
C ILE A 339 -3.85 -1.88 16.20
N SER A 340 -3.99 -1.79 14.88
CA SER A 340 -4.67 -2.81 14.08
C SER A 340 -4.00 -4.17 14.22
N TYR A 341 -2.66 -4.20 14.11
CA TYR A 341 -1.88 -5.41 14.32
C TYR A 341 -2.11 -6.01 15.71
N ALA A 342 -2.12 -5.17 16.75
CA ALA A 342 -2.32 -5.63 18.12
C ALA A 342 -3.66 -6.35 18.29
N TYR A 343 -4.75 -5.75 17.82
CA TYR A 343 -6.09 -6.30 17.99
C TYR A 343 -6.42 -7.44 17.00
N LEU A 344 -6.00 -7.31 15.74
CA LEU A 344 -6.43 -8.24 14.70
C LEU A 344 -5.53 -9.48 14.58
N THR A 345 -4.31 -9.42 15.09
CA THR A 345 -3.35 -10.53 14.91
C THR A 345 -2.62 -10.87 16.21
N PHE A 346 -2.01 -9.90 16.87
CA PHE A 346 -1.14 -10.18 18.01
C PHE A 346 -1.90 -10.82 19.19
N LEU A 347 -3.02 -10.22 19.64
CA LEU A 347 -3.84 -10.77 20.73
C LEU A 347 -4.44 -12.15 20.38
N PRO A 348 -5.06 -12.36 19.19
CA PRO A 348 -5.53 -13.66 18.76
C PRO A 348 -4.42 -14.72 18.69
N SER A 349 -3.22 -14.35 18.23
CA SER A 349 -2.09 -15.28 18.12
C SER A 349 -1.56 -15.72 19.49
N ILE A 350 -1.55 -14.80 20.47
CA ILE A 350 -1.21 -15.16 21.87
C ILE A 350 -2.21 -16.16 22.43
N TYR A 351 -3.51 -15.92 22.25
CA TYR A 351 -4.54 -16.84 22.70
C TYR A 351 -4.43 -18.21 21.98
N HIS A 352 -4.22 -18.22 20.68
CA HIS A 352 -4.10 -19.45 19.88
C HIS A 352 -2.86 -20.26 20.27
N ASN A 353 -1.82 -19.62 20.82
CA ASN A 353 -0.59 -20.27 21.31
C ASN A 353 0.09 -21.17 20.26
N VAL A 354 -0.02 -20.82 18.99
CA VAL A 354 0.73 -21.44 17.90
C VAL A 354 2.02 -20.64 17.75
N GLY A 355 3.14 -21.36 17.69
CA GLY A 355 4.44 -20.71 17.45
C GLY A 355 4.40 -19.84 16.21
N SER A 356 5.14 -18.72 16.24
CA SER A 356 5.34 -17.92 15.04
C SER A 356 5.78 -18.81 13.87
N TYR A 357 5.29 -18.51 12.68
CA TYR A 357 5.76 -19.18 11.46
C TYR A 357 7.29 -19.25 11.52
N LYS A 358 7.82 -20.44 11.64
CA LYS A 358 9.28 -20.64 11.63
C LYS A 358 9.76 -20.15 10.28
N MET A 359 10.34 -18.97 10.25
CA MET A 359 11.28 -18.63 9.19
C MET A 359 12.32 -19.75 9.24
N ASP A 360 12.35 -20.58 8.23
CA ASP A 360 13.48 -21.48 8.05
C ASP A 360 14.73 -20.59 8.06
N ASN A 361 15.56 -20.78 9.09
CA ASN A 361 16.81 -20.02 9.28
C ASN A 361 17.86 -20.30 8.18
N SER A 362 17.46 -20.89 7.06
CA SER A 362 18.28 -21.15 5.89
C SER A 362 18.48 -19.90 4.99
N GLY A 363 17.77 -18.80 5.27
CA GLY A 363 17.95 -17.57 4.54
C GLY A 363 19.15 -16.78 5.06
N GLY A 364 20.34 -17.09 4.56
CA GLY A 364 21.38 -16.08 4.52
C GLY A 364 20.84 -14.84 3.82
N LEU A 365 21.33 -13.65 4.15
CA LEU A 365 21.05 -12.43 3.42
C LEU A 365 21.48 -12.64 1.95
N ASP A 366 20.57 -13.20 1.14
CA ASP A 366 20.72 -13.22 -0.31
C ASP A 366 20.56 -11.77 -0.80
N LEU A 367 21.69 -11.08 -0.87
CA LEU A 367 21.75 -9.72 -1.37
C LEU A 367 21.50 -9.77 -2.88
N ASP A 368 20.27 -9.47 -3.27
CA ASP A 368 19.91 -9.28 -4.67
C ASP A 368 20.85 -8.22 -5.28
N PRO A 369 21.55 -8.53 -6.40
CA PRO A 369 22.40 -7.57 -7.11
C PRO A 369 21.74 -6.22 -7.40
N ARG A 370 20.42 -6.19 -7.57
CA ARG A 370 19.65 -4.96 -7.76
C ARG A 370 19.62 -4.09 -6.51
N SER A 371 19.45 -4.71 -5.34
CA SER A 371 19.49 -4.02 -4.04
C SER A 371 20.88 -3.46 -3.76
N LEU A 372 21.94 -4.20 -4.10
CA LEU A 372 23.33 -3.72 -4.02
C LEU A 372 23.59 -2.53 -4.94
N PHE A 373 23.07 -2.58 -6.18
CA PHE A 373 23.19 -1.45 -7.11
C PHE A 373 22.49 -0.20 -6.58
N LEU A 374 21.26 -0.33 -6.06
CA LEU A 374 20.52 0.79 -5.46
C LEU A 374 21.24 1.32 -4.22
N ALA A 375 21.73 0.47 -3.36
CA ALA A 375 22.50 0.87 -2.18
C ALA A 375 23.77 1.64 -2.57
N GLY A 376 24.52 1.15 -3.55
CA GLY A 376 25.70 1.83 -4.11
C GLY A 376 25.34 3.20 -4.69
N PHE A 377 24.24 3.29 -5.44
CA PHE A 377 23.75 4.54 -5.99
C PHE A 377 23.40 5.57 -4.89
N ILE A 378 22.66 5.15 -3.85
CA ILE A 378 22.33 6.01 -2.71
C ILE A 378 23.58 6.43 -1.93
N LEU A 379 24.54 5.51 -1.74
CA LEU A 379 25.82 5.84 -1.08
C LEU A 379 26.56 6.95 -1.84
N ILE A 380 26.71 6.82 -3.16
CA ILE A 380 27.35 7.84 -4.00
C ILE A 380 26.61 9.18 -3.88
N ARG A 381 25.29 9.18 -3.98
CA ARG A 381 24.48 10.40 -3.84
C ARG A 381 24.61 11.03 -2.44
N THR A 382 24.71 10.22 -1.42
CA THR A 382 24.91 10.68 -0.02
C THR A 382 26.27 11.36 0.14
N ILE A 383 27.31 10.78 -0.43
CA ILE A 383 28.66 11.39 -0.44
C ILE A 383 28.63 12.74 -1.18
N LEU A 384 28.03 12.78 -2.38
CA LEU A 384 27.92 14.02 -3.16
C LEU A 384 27.08 15.10 -2.45
N ALA A 385 26.05 14.71 -1.72
CA ALA A 385 25.25 15.62 -0.92
C ALA A 385 26.03 16.12 0.32
N ALA A 386 26.78 15.26 0.99
CA ALA A 386 27.67 15.65 2.09
C ALA A 386 28.75 16.65 1.63
N CYS A 387 29.29 16.44 0.43
CA CYS A 387 30.21 17.38 -0.23
C CYS A 387 29.53 18.66 -0.78
N ARG A 388 28.21 18.82 -0.60
CA ARG A 388 27.40 19.96 -1.08
C ARG A 388 27.35 20.12 -2.61
N HIS A 389 27.69 19.06 -3.37
CA HIS A 389 27.62 19.10 -4.83
C HIS A 389 26.20 18.92 -5.35
N ILE A 390 25.36 18.17 -4.63
CA ILE A 390 23.98 17.92 -5.00
C ILE A 390 23.08 18.06 -3.75
N ARG A 391 21.77 18.12 -3.99
CA ARG A 391 20.74 18.02 -2.96
C ARG A 391 19.91 16.78 -3.19
N PHE A 392 19.41 16.19 -2.11
CA PHE A 392 18.49 15.05 -2.20
C PHE A 392 17.19 15.48 -2.86
N ASN A 393 16.67 14.60 -3.71
CA ASN A 393 15.39 14.75 -4.37
C ASN A 393 14.43 13.62 -3.96
N PHE A 394 13.20 13.65 -4.49
CA PHE A 394 12.18 12.66 -4.16
C PHE A 394 12.56 11.23 -4.60
N LEU A 395 13.32 11.06 -5.67
CA LEU A 395 13.80 9.76 -6.12
C LEU A 395 14.78 9.13 -5.12
N ASP A 396 15.62 9.94 -4.49
CA ASP A 396 16.52 9.45 -3.43
C ASP A 396 15.74 8.89 -2.24
N ASN A 397 14.64 9.57 -1.85
CA ASN A 397 13.76 9.12 -0.77
C ASN A 397 13.10 7.78 -1.10
N LEU A 398 12.64 7.60 -2.34
CA LEU A 398 12.03 6.35 -2.79
C LEU A 398 13.05 5.21 -2.84
N ASN A 399 14.26 5.48 -3.33
CA ASN A 399 15.32 4.48 -3.39
C ASN A 399 15.70 3.99 -1.98
N ILE A 400 15.76 4.90 -1.00
CA ILE A 400 16.00 4.52 0.41
C ILE A 400 14.85 3.62 0.90
N ALA A 401 13.59 3.99 0.63
CA ALA A 401 12.43 3.19 1.05
C ALA A 401 12.39 1.79 0.43
N VAL A 402 12.92 1.61 -0.77
CA VAL A 402 12.96 0.30 -1.45
C VAL A 402 14.10 -0.58 -0.93
N ILE A 403 15.18 0.02 -0.44
CA ILE A 403 16.33 -0.72 0.12
C ILE A 403 16.05 -1.20 1.55
N CYS A 404 15.30 -0.44 2.34
CA CYS A 404 14.92 -0.79 3.71
C CYS A 404 13.86 -1.89 3.77
#